data_08c00e2bdd37035f6dd8afdf6dd5248d
#
_entry.id   08c00e2bdd37035f6dd8afdf6dd5248d
#
_cell.length_a   1.000
_cell.length_b   1.000
_cell.length_c   1.000
_cell.angle_alpha   90.00
_cell.angle_beta   90.00
_cell.angle_gamma   90.00
#
_symmetry.space_group_name_H-M   'P 1'
#
loop_
_entity.id
_entity.type
_entity.pdbx_description
1 polymer ?
#
loop_
_entity_poly.entity_id
_entity_poly.type
_entity_poly.pdbx_seq_one_letter_code
_entity_poly.pdbx_strand_id
1 'polypeptide(L)' 'MVSQRIVEQGGAALVADYGHQGTDGDTLRAFCRHAQVDPLELPGSADITADVDFSLLKTQISSDCTWHGPVSQVT' A
#
# COMPACT_ATOMS: atom_id res chain seq x y z
N MET A 1 -0.94 3.06 -16.01
CA MET A 1 -1.23 2.20 -14.85
C MET A 1 -0.69 0.80 -15.08
N VAL A 2 -0.30 0.13 -14.00
CA VAL A 2 0.26 -1.23 -14.06
C VAL A 2 -0.74 -2.22 -14.64
N SER A 3 -2.01 -2.17 -14.19
CA SER A 3 -3.04 -3.09 -14.66
C SER A 3 -3.30 -2.97 -16.17
N GLN A 4 -3.25 -1.76 -16.71
CA GLN A 4 -3.39 -1.55 -18.15
C GLN A 4 -2.27 -2.21 -18.94
N ARG A 5 -1.05 -2.11 -18.44
CA ARG A 5 0.11 -2.74 -19.09
C ARG A 5 0.00 -4.25 -19.09
N ILE A 6 -0.51 -4.83 -18.01
CA ILE A 6 -0.73 -6.27 -17.91
C ILE A 6 -1.78 -6.72 -18.92
N VAL A 7 -2.89 -6.00 -19.03
CA VAL A 7 -3.96 -6.32 -19.99
C VAL A 7 -3.47 -6.25 -21.44
N GLU A 8 -2.70 -5.21 -21.76
CA GLU A 8 -2.26 -4.98 -23.15
C GLU A 8 -1.11 -5.88 -23.56
N GLN A 9 -0.21 -6.21 -22.65
CA GLN A 9 1.05 -6.89 -22.98
C GLN A 9 1.20 -8.25 -22.30
N GLY A 10 0.26 -8.62 -21.44
CA GLY A 10 0.35 -9.83 -20.63
C GLY A 10 1.29 -9.64 -19.45
N GLY A 11 1.26 -10.58 -18.52
CA GLY A 11 2.12 -10.58 -17.35
C GLY A 11 1.34 -10.56 -16.04
N ALA A 12 2.06 -10.28 -14.98
CA ALA A 12 1.51 -10.22 -13.63
C ALA A 12 2.28 -9.23 -12.77
N ALA A 13 1.67 -8.79 -11.68
CA ALA A 13 2.33 -7.94 -10.70
C ALA A 13 2.03 -8.47 -9.30
N LEU A 14 3.04 -8.42 -8.44
CA LEU A 14 2.91 -8.74 -7.03
C LEU A 14 3.18 -7.47 -6.22
N VAL A 15 2.28 -7.15 -5.31
CA VAL A 15 2.45 -6.02 -4.39
C VAL A 15 2.51 -6.57 -2.97
N ALA A 16 3.62 -6.30 -2.28
CA ALA A 16 3.81 -6.71 -0.90
C ALA A 16 4.07 -5.47 -0.04
N ASP A 17 3.20 -5.22 0.91
CA ASP A 17 3.31 -4.04 1.75
C ASP A 17 2.51 -4.23 3.05
N TYR A 18 2.73 -3.36 4.01
CA TYR A 18 1.92 -3.31 5.22
C TYR A 18 0.58 -2.66 4.90
N GLY A 19 -0.50 -3.37 5.20
CA GLY A 19 -1.81 -2.85 4.85
C GLY A 19 -2.95 -3.74 5.30
N HIS A 20 -4.14 -3.33 4.94
CA HIS A 20 -5.40 -3.95 5.34
C HIS A 20 -6.38 -3.95 4.18
N GLN A 21 -7.46 -4.71 4.32
CA GLN A 21 -8.64 -4.56 3.46
C GLN A 21 -9.53 -3.48 4.08
N GLY A 22 -9.59 -2.32 3.45
CA GLY A 22 -10.26 -1.15 3.99
C GLY A 22 -9.33 -0.35 4.90
N THR A 23 -9.88 0.59 5.64
CA THR A 23 -9.12 1.42 6.57
C THR A 23 -9.20 0.84 7.98
N ASP A 24 -8.06 0.82 8.67
CA ASP A 24 -7.97 0.37 10.06
C ASP A 24 -7.55 1.55 10.93
N GLY A 25 -8.36 2.63 10.88
CA GLY A 25 -8.09 3.85 11.59
C GLY A 25 -6.93 4.64 11.02
N ASP A 26 -6.32 5.46 11.84
CA ASP A 26 -5.18 6.28 11.45
C ASP A 26 -3.89 5.49 11.60
N THR A 27 -3.30 5.15 10.45
CA THR A 27 -2.03 4.41 10.40
C THR A 27 -0.84 5.30 10.03
N LEU A 28 -1.07 6.61 9.88
CA LEU A 28 0.00 7.56 9.57
C LEU A 28 0.99 7.64 10.73
N ARG A 29 2.25 7.38 10.41
CA ARG A 29 3.34 7.37 11.40
C ARG A 29 4.56 8.06 10.81
N ALA A 30 5.41 8.56 11.68
CA ALA A 30 6.69 9.10 11.28
C ALA A 30 7.80 8.58 12.19
N PHE A 31 8.98 8.39 11.61
CA PHE A 31 10.15 7.88 12.34
C PHE A 31 11.35 8.77 12.05
N CYS A 32 12.10 9.09 13.08
CA CYS A 32 13.37 9.79 12.97
C CYS A 32 14.37 9.08 13.85
N ARG A 33 15.50 8.66 13.27
CA ARG A 33 16.56 7.93 13.98
C ARG A 33 16.03 6.69 14.73
N HIS A 34 15.16 5.93 14.05
CA HIS A 34 14.53 4.70 14.57
C HIS A 34 13.57 4.94 15.74
N ALA A 35 13.18 6.18 16.02
CA ALA A 35 12.19 6.51 17.03
C ALA A 35 10.94 7.08 16.38
N GLN A 36 9.78 6.70 16.89
CA GLN A 36 8.52 7.24 16.38
C GLN A 36 8.35 8.70 16.86
N VAL A 37 8.00 9.57 15.92
CA VAL A 37 7.77 10.99 16.18
C VAL A 37 6.43 11.43 15.62
N ASP A 38 5.98 12.63 15.99
CA ASP A 38 4.78 13.22 15.41
C ASP A 38 5.02 13.51 13.93
N PRO A 39 4.12 13.08 13.00
CA PRO A 39 4.28 13.33 11.58
C PRO A 39 4.42 14.80 11.19
N LEU A 40 3.91 15.72 11.99
CA LEU A 40 3.93 17.15 11.72
C LEU A 40 5.07 17.89 12.42
N GLU A 41 5.84 17.21 13.27
CA GLU A 41 6.84 17.86 14.13
C GLU A 41 8.12 18.22 13.39
N LEU A 42 8.60 17.36 12.51
CA LEU A 42 9.89 17.54 11.84
C LEU A 42 9.74 17.45 10.33
N PRO A 43 9.12 18.44 9.67
CA PRO A 43 8.95 18.42 8.22
C PRO A 43 10.29 18.24 7.49
N GLY A 44 10.36 17.23 6.62
CA GLY A 44 11.56 16.95 5.84
C GLY A 44 12.65 16.17 6.58
N SER A 45 12.49 15.91 7.87
CA SER A 45 13.51 15.22 8.68
C SER A 45 13.10 13.83 9.15
N ALA A 46 11.84 13.44 8.93
CA ALA A 46 11.31 12.15 9.38
C ALA A 46 10.78 11.35 8.19
N ASP A 47 10.88 10.04 8.29
CA ASP A 47 10.25 9.13 7.33
C ASP A 47 8.78 8.96 7.70
N ILE A 48 7.91 9.33 6.78
CA ILE A 48 6.46 9.23 6.99
C ILE A 48 5.95 7.96 6.33
N THR A 49 5.21 7.16 7.09
CA THR A 49 4.63 5.90 6.61
C THR A 49 3.15 5.82 6.91
N ALA A 50 2.42 5.09 6.09
CA ALA A 50 1.03 4.75 6.33
C ALA A 50 0.77 3.35 5.75
N ASP A 51 -0.18 2.64 6.35
CA ASP A 51 -0.55 1.32 5.83
C ASP A 51 -1.38 1.47 4.55
N VAL A 52 -1.23 0.50 3.65
CA VAL A 52 -1.96 0.47 2.37
C VAL A 52 -3.38 -0.03 2.59
N ASP A 53 -4.34 0.64 1.96
CA ASP A 53 -5.71 0.13 1.85
C ASP A 53 -5.82 -0.67 0.54
N PHE A 54 -5.72 -1.99 0.64
CA PHE A 54 -5.77 -2.87 -0.52
C PHE A 54 -7.16 -2.92 -1.16
N SER A 55 -8.22 -2.65 -0.41
CA SER A 55 -9.57 -2.55 -0.98
C SER A 55 -9.67 -1.36 -1.93
N LEU A 56 -9.07 -0.24 -1.58
CA LEU A 56 -9.02 0.93 -2.44
C LEU A 56 -8.20 0.66 -3.71
N LEU A 57 -7.04 0.00 -3.58
CA LEU A 57 -6.21 -0.37 -4.72
C LEU A 57 -6.98 -1.26 -5.70
N LYS A 58 -7.76 -2.21 -5.18
CA LYS A 58 -8.56 -3.11 -6.01
C LYS A 58 -9.54 -2.35 -6.90
N THR A 59 -10.10 -1.24 -6.42
CA THR A 59 -11.04 -0.43 -7.21
C THR A 59 -10.38 0.25 -8.40
N GLN A 60 -9.05 0.38 -8.40
CA GLN A 60 -8.29 1.05 -9.46
C GLN A 60 -7.79 0.09 -10.53
N ILE A 61 -8.10 -1.20 -10.40
CA ILE A 61 -7.60 -2.23 -11.31
C ILE A 61 -8.62 -2.48 -12.40
N SER A 62 -8.11 -2.67 -13.65
CA SER A 62 -8.95 -3.00 -14.78
C SER A 62 -9.76 -4.28 -14.52
N SER A 63 -11.03 -4.29 -14.93
CA SER A 63 -11.88 -5.48 -14.84
C SER A 63 -11.35 -6.66 -15.65
N ASP A 64 -10.45 -6.42 -16.60
CA ASP A 64 -9.83 -7.48 -17.40
C ASP A 64 -8.65 -8.16 -16.69
N CYS A 65 -8.25 -7.64 -15.52
CA CYS A 65 -7.23 -8.27 -14.68
C CYS A 65 -7.87 -9.14 -13.61
N THR A 66 -7.22 -10.27 -13.32
CA THR A 66 -7.59 -11.10 -12.17
C THR A 66 -6.85 -10.61 -10.93
N TRP A 67 -7.59 -10.46 -9.83
CA TRP A 67 -7.06 -10.03 -8.54
C TRP A 67 -7.06 -11.17 -7.55
N HIS A 68 -5.95 -11.35 -6.84
CA HIS A 68 -5.80 -12.32 -5.78
C HIS A 68 -5.29 -11.63 -4.50
N GLY A 69 -5.89 -11.95 -3.38
CA GLY A 69 -5.49 -11.37 -2.09
C GLY A 69 -6.36 -10.19 -1.67
N PRO A 70 -5.91 -9.41 -0.70
CA PRO A 70 -4.64 -9.56 0.00
C PRO A 70 -4.60 -10.83 0.87
N VAL A 71 -3.40 -11.34 1.08
CA VAL A 71 -3.13 -12.45 2.01
C VAL A 71 -2.04 -12.02 2.97
N SER A 72 -2.03 -12.61 4.17
CA SER A 72 -1.03 -12.28 5.16
C SER A 72 0.36 -12.74 4.73
N GLN A 73 1.38 -11.91 5.02
CA GLN A 73 2.77 -12.28 4.80
C GLN A 73 3.27 -13.27 5.86
N VAL A 74 2.55 -13.38 6.97
CA VAL A 74 2.87 -14.30 8.06
C VAL A 74 1.93 -15.48 7.97
N THR A 75 2.48 -16.67 7.92
CA THR A 75 1.73 -17.91 7.87
C THR A 75 1.81 -18.67 9.19
#